data_387a7ea6ed338f48c36b3ff6aa95a355
#
_entry.id   387a7ea6ed338f48c36b3ff6aa95a355
#
_cell.length_a   1.000
_cell.length_b   1.000
_cell.length_c   1.000
_cell.angle_alpha   90.00
_cell.angle_beta   90.00
_cell.angle_gamma   90.00
#
_symmetry.space_group_name_H-M   'P 1'
#
loop_
_entity.id
_entity.type
_entity.pdbx_description
1 polymer ?
#
loop_
_entity_poly.entity_id
_entity_poly.type
_entity_poly.pdbx_seq_one_letter_code
_entity_poly.pdbx_strand_id
1 'polypeptide(L)'
;MKKNVVWWPAVVNPNHSSKYGGYDYFEYSRKTWEYWCEKNDVLFVQFTEPVEKDMIDFRINWQKAIFVFDELERRGIDYDQIALIDSTAMIKWDTPNFFKLTNRKFTAWRDMDNLKWCYDSVIGXXXXWL
;
A
#
# COMPACT_ATOMS: atom_id res chain seq x y z
N MET A 1 0.74 22.92 -1.71
CA MET A 1 0.67 22.26 -0.39
C MET A 1 0.81 20.76 -0.57
N LYS A 2 1.64 20.13 0.27
CA LYS A 2 1.87 18.70 0.19
C LYS A 2 0.66 17.93 0.72
N LYS A 3 0.29 16.87 0.00
CA LYS A 3 -0.82 16.03 0.41
C LYS A 3 -0.32 14.76 1.07
N ASN A 4 -1.18 14.12 1.82
CA ASN A 4 -0.94 12.77 2.27
C ASN A 4 -1.15 11.82 1.10
N VAL A 5 -0.45 10.71 1.10
CA VAL A 5 -0.45 9.76 -0.01
C VAL A 5 -0.80 8.37 0.51
N VAL A 6 -1.70 7.71 -0.18
CA VAL A 6 -1.89 6.27 -0.03
C VAL A 6 -1.18 5.61 -1.22
N TRP A 7 -0.19 4.78 -0.91
CA TRP A 7 0.59 4.03 -1.88
C TRP A 7 -0.02 2.64 -2.00
N TRP A 8 -0.57 2.35 -3.16
CA TRP A 8 -1.33 1.13 -3.38
C TRP A 8 -0.61 0.27 -4.43
N PRO A 9 0.13 -0.77 -4.00
CA PRO A 9 0.85 -1.63 -4.93
C PRO A 9 -0.01 -2.82 -5.34
N ALA A 10 -0.25 -2.94 -6.64
CA ALA A 10 -1.09 -4.01 -7.18
C ALA A 10 -0.46 -4.55 -8.46
N VAL A 11 0.72 -5.17 -8.33
CA VAL A 11 1.45 -5.72 -9.47
C VAL A 11 1.04 -7.17 -9.66
N VAL A 12 0.58 -7.48 -10.86
CA VAL A 12 0.27 -8.86 -11.24
C VAL A 12 1.57 -9.55 -11.66
N ASN A 13 1.87 -10.68 -11.02
CA ASN A 13 3.03 -11.48 -11.40
C ASN A 13 2.53 -12.60 -12.32
N PRO A 14 2.88 -12.56 -13.61
CA PRO A 14 2.38 -13.56 -14.54
C PRO A 14 2.91 -14.97 -14.29
N ASN A 15 3.98 -15.08 -13.52
CA ASN A 15 4.60 -16.38 -13.22
C ASN A 15 4.03 -17.04 -11.97
N HIS A 16 3.09 -16.40 -11.32
CA HIS A 16 2.46 -16.92 -10.10
C HIS A 16 0.95 -16.82 -10.20
N SER A 17 0.27 -17.91 -9.93
CA SER A 17 -1.16 -17.85 -9.76
C SER A 17 -1.47 -17.26 -8.38
N SER A 18 -2.50 -16.45 -8.34
CA SER A 18 -2.95 -15.91 -7.07
C SER A 18 -3.52 -17.03 -6.20
N LYS A 19 -3.23 -16.98 -4.92
CA LYS A 19 -3.81 -17.95 -3.98
C LYS A 19 -5.33 -17.77 -3.84
N TYR A 20 -5.85 -16.68 -4.36
CA TYR A 20 -7.28 -16.38 -4.30
C TYR A 20 -7.99 -16.68 -5.62
N GLY A 21 -7.34 -17.40 -6.52
CA GLY A 21 -7.95 -17.81 -7.79
C GLY A 21 -7.96 -16.73 -8.86
N GLY A 22 -7.24 -15.64 -8.66
CA GLY A 22 -7.16 -14.56 -9.62
C GLY A 22 -6.83 -13.27 -8.94
N TYR A 23 -6.90 -12.17 -9.70
CA TYR A 23 -6.54 -10.85 -9.19
C TYR A 23 -7.73 -9.90 -9.15
N ASP A 24 -8.95 -10.43 -9.21
CA ASP A 24 -10.16 -9.59 -9.19
C ASP A 24 -10.25 -8.77 -7.91
N TYR A 25 -9.68 -9.27 -6.82
CA TYR A 25 -9.70 -8.55 -5.56
C TYR A 25 -8.98 -7.20 -5.64
N PHE A 26 -8.05 -7.04 -6.59
CA PHE A 26 -7.41 -5.73 -6.80
C PHE A 26 -8.45 -4.67 -7.12
N GLU A 27 -9.44 -5.01 -7.96
CA GLU A 27 -10.46 -4.05 -8.35
C GLU A 27 -11.31 -3.60 -7.16
N TYR A 28 -11.68 -4.55 -6.29
CA TYR A 28 -12.45 -4.21 -5.10
C TYR A 28 -11.63 -3.35 -4.14
N SER A 29 -10.40 -3.75 -3.91
CA SER A 29 -9.49 -2.97 -3.05
C SER A 29 -9.33 -1.54 -3.59
N ARG A 30 -9.03 -1.43 -4.90
CA ARG A 30 -8.81 -0.14 -5.54
C ARG A 30 -10.01 0.79 -5.34
N LYS A 31 -11.22 0.28 -5.57
CA LYS A 31 -12.42 1.10 -5.46
C LYS A 31 -12.61 1.65 -4.05
N THR A 32 -12.39 0.83 -3.04
CA THR A 32 -12.57 1.31 -1.67
C THR A 32 -11.55 2.38 -1.32
N TRP A 33 -10.30 2.18 -1.74
CA TRP A 33 -9.24 3.14 -1.43
C TRP A 33 -9.38 4.44 -2.23
N GLU A 34 -9.76 4.34 -3.50
CA GLU A 34 -10.00 5.54 -4.31
C GLU A 34 -11.09 6.41 -3.69
N TYR A 35 -12.20 5.79 -3.30
CA TYR A 35 -13.31 6.51 -2.68
C TYR A 35 -12.86 7.18 -1.37
N TRP A 36 -12.18 6.41 -0.53
CA TRP A 36 -11.73 6.93 0.76
C TRP A 36 -10.74 8.09 0.59
N CYS A 37 -9.82 7.95 -0.34
CA CYS A 37 -8.82 8.99 -0.60
C CYS A 37 -9.46 10.26 -1.13
N GLU A 38 -10.40 10.13 -2.07
CA GLU A 38 -11.10 11.28 -2.60
C GLU A 38 -11.86 12.02 -1.49
N LYS A 39 -12.57 11.26 -0.67
CA LYS A 39 -13.35 11.81 0.44
C LYS A 39 -12.48 12.56 1.45
N ASN A 40 -11.25 12.12 1.66
CA ASN A 40 -10.37 12.66 2.69
C ASN A 40 -9.28 13.59 2.13
N ASP A 41 -9.36 13.92 0.85
CA ASP A 41 -8.38 14.78 0.17
C ASP A 41 -6.96 14.19 0.27
N VAL A 42 -6.85 12.89 0.05
CA VAL A 42 -5.61 12.14 0.05
C VAL A 42 -5.30 11.71 -1.38
N LEU A 43 -4.05 11.78 -1.76
CA LEU A 43 -3.62 11.37 -3.10
C LEU A 43 -3.50 9.85 -3.15
N PHE A 44 -4.20 9.23 -4.10
CA PHE A 44 -4.14 7.78 -4.29
C PHE A 44 -3.15 7.47 -5.40
N VAL A 45 -2.06 6.79 -5.05
CA VAL A 45 -0.97 6.50 -6.00
C VAL A 45 -0.89 4.99 -6.20
N GLN A 46 -1.06 4.58 -7.44
CA GLN A 46 -1.02 3.16 -7.81
C GLN A 46 0.37 2.77 -8.29
N PHE A 47 0.85 1.64 -7.81
CA PHE A 47 2.10 1.03 -8.25
C PHE A 47 1.73 -0.31 -8.87
N THR A 48 1.64 -0.36 -10.20
CA THR A 48 1.14 -1.52 -10.92
C THR A 48 2.18 -2.17 -11.83
N GLU A 49 3.33 -1.53 -11.99
CA GLU A 49 4.42 -2.07 -12.81
C GLU A 49 5.66 -2.25 -11.94
N PRO A 50 6.30 -3.40 -12.00
CA PRO A 50 7.51 -3.59 -11.19
C PRO A 50 8.63 -2.73 -11.71
N VAL A 51 9.45 -2.21 -10.81
CA VAL A 51 10.67 -1.50 -11.18
C VAL A 51 11.71 -2.51 -11.69
N GLU A 52 11.88 -3.56 -10.91
CA GLU A 52 12.79 -4.64 -11.28
C GLU A 52 11.99 -5.78 -11.91
N LYS A 53 12.34 -6.13 -13.14
CA LYS A 53 11.59 -7.14 -13.90
C LYS A 53 11.89 -8.56 -13.42
N ASP A 54 13.06 -8.76 -12.82
CA ASP A 54 13.40 -10.08 -12.27
C ASP A 54 12.72 -10.24 -10.92
N MET A 55 11.46 -10.72 -10.95
CA MET A 55 10.68 -10.90 -9.74
C MET A 55 10.94 -12.25 -9.06
N ILE A 56 11.88 -13.04 -9.57
CA ILE A 56 12.31 -14.25 -8.89
C ILE A 56 13.27 -13.88 -7.78
N ASP A 57 14.32 -13.15 -8.11
CA ASP A 57 15.33 -12.75 -7.13
C ASP A 57 14.89 -11.50 -6.34
N PHE A 58 14.15 -10.62 -6.99
CA PHE A 58 13.67 -9.40 -6.34
C PHE A 58 12.15 -9.38 -6.31
N ARG A 59 11.60 -10.03 -5.33
CA ARG A 59 10.15 -10.26 -5.22
C ARG A 59 9.38 -8.95 -5.10
N ILE A 60 8.17 -8.97 -5.63
CA ILE A 60 7.33 -7.78 -5.64
C ILE A 60 7.00 -7.28 -4.24
N ASN A 61 6.97 -8.18 -3.26
CA ASN A 61 6.73 -7.77 -1.88
C ASN A 61 7.80 -6.83 -1.36
N TRP A 62 9.03 -6.98 -1.83
CA TRP A 62 10.09 -6.05 -1.46
C TRP A 62 10.02 -4.77 -2.29
N GLN A 63 9.74 -4.91 -3.58
CA GLN A 63 9.71 -3.75 -4.48
C GLN A 63 8.67 -2.73 -4.05
N LYS A 64 7.49 -3.19 -3.61
CA LYS A 64 6.41 -2.29 -3.25
C LYS A 64 6.75 -1.43 -2.03
N ALA A 65 7.76 -1.83 -1.25
CA ALA A 65 8.17 -1.06 -0.08
C ALA A 65 9.47 -0.30 -0.32
N ILE A 66 10.43 -0.93 -1.00
CA ILE A 66 11.75 -0.33 -1.15
C ILE A 66 11.71 0.85 -2.12
N PHE A 67 10.97 0.72 -3.21
CA PHE A 67 11.01 1.71 -4.29
C PHE A 67 9.97 2.82 -4.14
N VAL A 68 9.25 2.87 -3.01
CA VAL A 68 8.15 3.84 -2.90
C VAL A 68 8.66 5.28 -3.04
N PHE A 69 9.75 5.61 -2.37
CA PHE A 69 10.25 6.98 -2.38
C PHE A 69 10.83 7.33 -3.76
N ASP A 70 11.57 6.41 -4.35
CA ASP A 70 12.15 6.64 -5.68
C ASP A 70 11.04 6.84 -6.72
N GLU A 71 9.96 6.04 -6.63
CA GLU A 71 8.85 6.15 -7.57
C GLU A 71 8.08 7.46 -7.40
N LEU A 72 7.87 7.88 -6.15
CA LEU A 72 7.19 9.16 -5.92
C LEU A 72 8.03 10.32 -6.47
N GLU A 73 9.35 10.28 -6.24
CA GLU A 73 10.23 11.31 -6.77
C GLU A 73 10.22 11.29 -8.29
N ARG A 74 10.32 10.10 -8.90
CA ARG A 74 10.32 9.97 -10.35
C ARG A 74 9.04 10.54 -10.98
N ARG A 75 7.92 10.37 -10.27
CA ARG A 75 6.61 10.87 -10.75
C ARG A 75 6.37 12.34 -10.37
N GLY A 76 7.31 12.97 -9.69
CA GLY A 76 7.16 14.36 -9.27
C GLY A 76 6.10 14.57 -8.20
N ILE A 77 5.88 13.58 -7.36
CA ILE A 77 4.85 13.63 -6.34
C ILE A 77 5.46 14.01 -5.00
N ASP A 78 5.11 15.19 -4.52
CA ASP A 78 5.43 15.63 -3.16
C ASP A 78 4.40 15.09 -2.19
N TYR A 79 4.83 14.84 -0.97
CA TYR A 79 3.93 14.26 0.03
C TYR A 79 4.26 14.78 1.44
N ASP A 80 3.24 14.76 2.30
CA ASP A 80 3.42 15.05 3.72
C ASP A 80 3.63 13.73 4.49
N GLN A 81 2.69 12.80 4.35
CA GLN A 81 2.78 11.48 4.95
C GLN A 81 2.42 10.43 3.90
N ILE A 82 2.97 9.23 4.05
CA ILE A 82 2.67 8.12 3.14
C ILE A 82 2.13 6.94 3.95
N ALA A 83 1.03 6.37 3.48
CA ALA A 83 0.53 5.10 4.00
C ALA A 83 0.81 4.03 2.95
N LEU A 84 1.64 3.07 3.32
CA LEU A 84 1.89 1.89 2.50
C LEU A 84 0.86 0.84 2.86
N ILE A 85 0.07 0.44 1.88
CA ILE A 85 -1.01 -0.53 2.13
C ILE A 85 -0.81 -1.77 1.25
N ASP A 86 -1.48 -2.83 1.62
CA ASP A 86 -1.47 -4.06 0.82
C ASP A 86 -2.67 -4.04 -0.13
N SER A 87 -2.46 -4.49 -1.34
CA SER A 87 -3.50 -4.51 -2.37
C SER A 87 -4.63 -5.52 -2.07
N THR A 88 -4.42 -6.40 -1.09
CA THR A 88 -5.51 -7.27 -0.62
C THR A 88 -6.40 -6.59 0.42
N ALA A 89 -5.97 -5.44 0.94
CA ALA A 89 -6.71 -4.74 1.98
C ALA A 89 -7.77 -3.83 1.36
N MET A 90 -8.92 -3.81 1.99
CA MET A 90 -9.99 -2.86 1.64
C MET A 90 -10.21 -1.95 2.84
N ILE A 91 -10.58 -0.70 2.57
CA ILE A 91 -10.85 0.24 3.63
C ILE A 91 -12.35 0.48 3.72
N LYS A 92 -12.85 0.56 4.95
CA LYS A 92 -14.26 0.84 5.17
C LYS A 92 -14.54 2.30 4.84
N TRP A 93 -15.66 2.54 4.18
CA TRP A 93 -15.96 3.88 3.64
C TRP A 93 -16.03 4.96 4.72
N ASP A 94 -16.38 4.60 5.95
CA ASP A 94 -16.52 5.55 7.03
C ASP A 94 -15.30 5.60 7.96
N THR A 95 -14.20 4.99 7.55
CA THR A 95 -12.95 5.04 8.34
C THR A 95 -12.49 6.50 8.46
N PRO A 96 -12.22 6.97 9.67
CA PRO A 96 -11.68 8.33 9.83
C PRO A 96 -10.34 8.52 9.13
N ASN A 97 -9.99 9.77 8.89
CA ASN A 97 -8.69 10.09 8.26
C ASN A 97 -7.57 9.82 9.27
N PHE A 98 -6.96 8.65 9.14
CA PHE A 98 -5.96 8.20 10.09
C PHE A 98 -4.66 9.02 10.03
N PHE A 99 -4.44 9.77 8.95
CA PHE A 99 -3.27 10.64 8.88
C PHE A 99 -3.28 11.72 9.95
N LYS A 100 -4.45 12.06 10.45
CA LYS A 100 -4.58 13.03 11.54
C LYS A 100 -4.12 12.45 12.88
N LEU A 101 -4.04 11.13 12.97
CA LEU A 101 -3.67 10.46 14.22
C LEU A 101 -2.18 10.12 14.29
N THR A 102 -1.51 10.05 13.17
CA THR A 102 -0.14 9.53 13.11
C THR A 102 0.92 10.59 13.42
N ASN A 103 0.57 11.86 13.27
CA ASN A 103 1.43 13.00 13.65
C ASN A 103 2.84 12.90 13.04
N ARG A 104 2.90 12.48 11.77
CA ARG A 104 4.13 12.36 11.00
C ARG A 104 5.16 11.43 11.64
N LYS A 105 4.71 10.47 12.43
CA LYS A 105 5.58 9.48 13.03
C LYS A 105 5.43 8.15 12.33
N PHE A 106 6.49 7.35 12.36
CA PHE A 106 6.40 5.99 11.85
C PHE A 106 5.35 5.24 12.66
N THR A 107 4.37 4.72 11.96
CA THR A 107 3.23 4.05 12.60
C THR A 107 2.94 2.77 11.82
N ALA A 108 2.71 1.69 12.53
CA ALA A 108 2.39 0.43 11.91
C ALA A 108 1.16 -0.16 12.58
N TRP A 109 0.38 -0.87 11.79
CA TRP A 109 -0.76 -1.62 12.32
C TRP A 109 -0.25 -2.76 13.18
N ARG A 110 -0.87 -2.95 14.33
CA ARG A 110 -0.55 -4.06 15.21
C ARG A 110 -1.74 -4.99 15.32
N ASP A 111 -1.52 -6.24 14.98
CA ASP A 111 -2.53 -7.28 15.13
C ASP A 111 -2.39 -7.91 16.51
N MET A 112 -3.29 -7.58 17.38
CA MET A 112 -3.22 -8.04 18.76
C MET A 112 -3.57 -9.51 18.92
N ASP A 113 -4.29 -10.07 17.97
CA ASP A 113 -4.77 -11.44 18.07
C ASP A 113 -3.75 -12.46 17.55
N ASN A 114 -2.81 -12.02 16.72
CA ASN A 114 -1.83 -12.92 16.13
C ASN A 114 -0.51 -12.20 15.97
N LEU A 115 0.24 -12.13 17.06
CA LEU A 115 1.47 -11.34 17.08
C LEU A 115 2.52 -11.86 16.10
N LYS A 116 2.62 -13.19 15.96
CA LYS A 116 3.59 -13.76 15.04
C LYS A 116 3.28 -13.33 13.61
N TRP A 117 2.02 -13.43 13.25
CA TRP A 117 1.59 -13.02 11.92
C TRP A 117 1.80 -11.52 11.72
N CYS A 118 1.63 -10.75 12.78
CA CYS A 118 1.82 -9.30 12.71
C CYS A 118 3.26 -8.93 12.36
N TYR A 119 4.23 -9.61 12.95
CA TYR A 119 5.62 -9.34 12.62
C TYR A 119 5.90 -9.65 11.15
N ASP A 120 5.40 -10.78 10.68
CA ASP A 120 5.59 -11.16 9.30
C ASP A 120 4.92 -10.16 8.37
N SER A 121 3.73 -9.70 8.73
CA SER A 121 2.98 -8.78 7.87
C SER A 121 3.55 -7.37 7.90
N VAL A 122 4.12 -6.95 8.99
CA VAL A 122 4.79 -5.63 9.03
C VAL A 122 5.96 -5.60 8.05
N ILE A 123 6.65 -6.68 7.94
CA ILE A 123 7.76 -6.77 6.99
C ILE A 123 7.26 -7.03 5.59
N GLY A 124 6.32 -7.93 5.45
CA GLY A 124 5.85 -8.36 4.14
C GLY A 124 4.69 -7.58 3.57
N UNK A 125 4.03 -6.96 4.44
CA UNK A 125 2.89 -6.36 3.96
C UNK A 125 2.79 -5.05 4.51
N UNK A 126 2.71 -4.50 3.95
CA UNK A 126 2.71 -3.47 4.51
C UNK A 126 1.67 -3.20 5.29
N UNK A 127 1.76 -3.39 5.99
CA UNK A 127 0.90 -3.07 6.77
C UNK A 127 0.71 -1.75 6.52
N UNK A 128 0.46 -1.24 6.81
CA UNK A 128 0.29 -0.09 6.71
C UNK A 128 1.37 0.63 7.26
N TRP A 129 2.01 1.14 6.65
CA TRP A 129 3.15 1.99 7.01
C TRP A 129 2.82 3.46 6.81
N LEU A 130 3.40 4.32 7.64
CA LEU A 130 3.19 5.75 7.52
C LEU A 130 4.50 6.53 7.60
#